data_8bc055ace45abcbda06ff4856a4067bc
#
_entry.id   8bc055ace45abcbda06ff4856a4067bc
#
_cell.length_a   1.000
_cell.length_b   1.000
_cell.length_c   1.000
_cell.angle_alpha   90.00
_cell.angle_beta   90.00
_cell.angle_gamma   90.00
#
_symmetry.space_group_name_H-M   'P 1'
#
loop_
_entity.id
_entity.type
_entity.pdbx_description
1 polymer ?
#
loop_
_entity_poly.entity_id
_entity_poly.type
_entity_poly.pdbx_seq_one_letter_code
_entity_poly.pdbx_strand_id
1 'polypeptide(L)'
;MVQKISSRADNQLNVILTDILNNTTQELYDQLITIIQTKIYDSEPLWYTRTYQFSDSFVIENAKFVGNYVESNIYQDLSVMVWNAELFQHGNAYEPLKEHELADILNNGTNNSAFGFSPVAATKFWDEFEKYVNLNLDKIFQREARKYGLDLQVGISHSFN
;
A
#
# COMPACT_ATOMS: atom_id res chain seq x y z
N MET A 1 1.71 45.31 4.20
CA MET A 1 0.75 44.81 3.19
C MET A 1 1.25 43.57 2.42
N VAL A 2 2.57 43.34 2.34
CA VAL A 2 3.21 42.23 1.61
C VAL A 2 3.02 40.88 2.32
N GLN A 3 3.05 40.83 3.64
CA GLN A 3 2.92 39.57 4.41
C GLN A 3 1.54 38.86 4.28
N LYS A 4 0.46 39.62 4.02
CA LYS A 4 -0.88 39.00 3.87
C LYS A 4 -1.11 38.34 2.51
N ILE A 5 -0.36 38.74 1.48
CA ILE A 5 -0.47 38.17 0.14
C ILE A 5 0.32 36.86 0.06
N SER A 6 1.51 36.78 0.69
CA SER A 6 2.31 35.56 0.73
C SER A 6 1.59 34.45 1.47
N SER A 7 1.01 34.71 2.66
CA SER A 7 0.31 33.68 3.45
C SER A 7 -0.93 33.11 2.73
N ARG A 8 -1.62 33.88 1.90
CA ARG A 8 -2.77 33.40 1.12
C ARG A 8 -2.34 32.55 -0.09
N ALA A 9 -1.27 32.95 -0.74
CA ALA A 9 -0.68 32.18 -1.85
C ALA A 9 -0.09 30.86 -1.33
N ASP A 10 0.59 30.89 -0.19
CA ASP A 10 1.12 29.70 0.47
C ASP A 10 0.01 28.72 0.84
N ASN A 11 -1.11 29.22 1.40
CA ASN A 11 -2.27 28.37 1.74
C ASN A 11 -2.92 27.75 0.49
N GLN A 12 -3.02 28.48 -0.62
CA GLN A 12 -3.57 27.92 -1.86
C GLN A 12 -2.63 26.86 -2.45
N LEU A 13 -1.34 27.11 -2.47
CA LEU A 13 -0.35 26.13 -2.92
C LEU A 13 -0.39 24.88 -2.05
N ASN A 14 -0.53 25.04 -0.75
CA ASN A 14 -0.62 23.96 0.19
C ASN A 14 -1.84 23.04 -0.08
N VAL A 15 -3.01 23.62 -0.33
CA VAL A 15 -4.22 22.86 -0.71
C VAL A 15 -3.97 22.08 -2.00
N ILE A 16 -3.41 22.75 -3.02
CA ILE A 16 -3.12 22.12 -4.31
C ILE A 16 -2.14 20.94 -4.16
N LEU A 17 -1.06 21.12 -3.39
CA LEU A 17 -0.09 20.05 -3.15
C LEU A 17 -0.71 18.86 -2.41
N THR A 18 -1.59 19.13 -1.45
CA THR A 18 -2.34 18.10 -0.73
C THR A 18 -3.24 17.32 -1.69
N ASP A 19 -3.97 18.01 -2.57
CA ASP A 19 -4.85 17.35 -3.55
C ASP A 19 -4.05 16.52 -4.57
N ILE A 20 -2.93 17.06 -5.08
CA ILE A 20 -2.05 16.33 -5.99
C ILE A 20 -1.55 15.04 -5.34
N LEU A 21 -1.10 15.13 -4.08
CA LEU A 21 -0.56 13.98 -3.38
C LEU A 21 -1.64 12.95 -3.05
N ASN A 22 -2.84 13.38 -2.63
CA ASN A 22 -3.97 12.49 -2.40
C ASN A 22 -4.35 11.72 -3.66
N ASN A 23 -4.46 12.39 -4.81
CA ASN A 23 -4.79 11.75 -6.08
C ASN A 23 -3.69 10.77 -6.52
N THR A 24 -2.43 11.16 -6.33
CA THR A 24 -1.27 10.29 -6.62
C THR A 24 -1.29 9.04 -5.76
N THR A 25 -1.48 9.20 -4.45
CA THR A 25 -1.52 8.08 -3.51
C THR A 25 -2.71 7.17 -3.76
N GLN A 26 -3.88 7.72 -4.12
CA GLN A 26 -5.05 6.94 -4.48
C GLN A 26 -4.78 6.04 -5.69
N GLU A 27 -4.16 6.56 -6.73
CA GLU A 27 -3.83 5.75 -7.92
C GLU A 27 -2.82 4.65 -7.61
N LEU A 28 -1.83 4.93 -6.77
CA LEU A 28 -0.88 3.91 -6.32
C LEU A 28 -1.58 2.83 -5.49
N TYR A 29 -2.50 3.22 -4.62
CA TYR A 29 -3.30 2.28 -3.84
C TYR A 29 -4.17 1.39 -4.72
N ASP A 30 -4.89 1.98 -5.69
CA ASP A 30 -5.72 1.22 -6.62
C ASP A 30 -4.89 0.19 -7.41
N GLN A 31 -3.66 0.56 -7.75
CA GLN A 31 -2.72 -0.36 -8.39
C GLN A 31 -2.24 -1.46 -7.45
N LEU A 32 -1.94 -1.16 -6.19
CA LEU A 32 -1.58 -2.15 -5.17
C LEU A 32 -2.71 -3.18 -5.01
N ILE A 33 -3.94 -2.72 -4.85
CA ILE A 33 -5.11 -3.61 -4.73
C ILE A 33 -5.29 -4.46 -6.00
N THR A 34 -5.09 -3.88 -7.18
CA THR A 34 -5.15 -4.64 -8.45
C THR A 34 -4.09 -5.74 -8.50
N ILE A 35 -2.86 -5.46 -8.07
CA ILE A 35 -1.78 -6.45 -8.01
C ILE A 35 -2.13 -7.56 -7.01
N ILE A 36 -2.63 -7.21 -5.83
CA ILE A 36 -3.06 -8.17 -4.81
C ILE A 36 -4.19 -9.06 -5.35
N GLN A 37 -5.21 -8.47 -5.99
CA GLN A 37 -6.30 -9.24 -6.59
C GLN A 37 -5.76 -10.23 -7.63
N THR A 38 -4.91 -9.78 -8.52
CA THR A 38 -4.36 -10.61 -9.61
C THR A 38 -3.41 -11.68 -9.10
N LYS A 39 -2.53 -11.36 -8.16
CA LYS A 39 -1.47 -12.27 -7.70
C LYS A 39 -1.91 -13.24 -6.61
N ILE A 40 -2.82 -12.79 -5.76
CA ILE A 40 -3.22 -13.57 -4.58
C ILE A 40 -4.61 -14.17 -4.76
N TYR A 41 -5.55 -13.41 -5.35
CA TYR A 41 -6.96 -13.81 -5.39
C TYR A 41 -7.46 -14.36 -6.74
N ASP A 42 -6.71 -14.27 -7.80
CA ASP A 42 -7.13 -14.73 -9.14
C ASP A 42 -7.28 -16.26 -9.24
N SER A 43 -6.65 -17.02 -8.34
CA SER A 43 -6.83 -18.46 -8.22
C SER A 43 -7.91 -18.81 -7.19
N GLU A 44 -8.95 -19.55 -7.57
CA GLU A 44 -9.94 -20.03 -6.61
C GLU A 44 -9.34 -21.07 -5.66
N PRO A 45 -9.43 -20.86 -4.33
CA PRO A 45 -8.99 -21.86 -3.38
C PRO A 45 -9.97 -23.03 -3.33
N LEU A 46 -9.45 -24.24 -3.42
CA LEU A 46 -10.28 -25.48 -3.40
C LEU A 46 -10.89 -25.78 -2.01
N TRP A 47 -10.40 -25.17 -0.94
CA TRP A 47 -10.63 -25.66 0.43
C TRP A 47 -11.12 -24.63 1.45
N TYR A 48 -11.18 -23.32 1.13
CA TYR A 48 -11.59 -22.29 2.07
C TYR A 48 -12.28 -21.11 1.38
N THR A 49 -13.14 -20.42 2.11
CA THR A 49 -13.73 -19.16 1.65
C THR A 49 -12.75 -18.03 1.93
N ARG A 50 -12.39 -17.27 0.90
CA ARG A 50 -11.52 -16.09 1.06
C ARG A 50 -12.29 -14.99 1.76
N THR A 51 -11.65 -14.39 2.77
CA THR A 51 -12.24 -13.28 3.53
C THR A 51 -11.89 -11.92 2.95
N TYR A 52 -10.92 -11.87 2.01
CA TYR A 52 -10.34 -10.62 1.46
C TYR A 52 -9.73 -9.66 2.49
N GLN A 53 -9.66 -10.05 3.75
CA GLN A 53 -9.11 -9.23 4.84
C GLN A 53 -7.67 -8.76 4.57
N PHE A 54 -6.90 -9.52 3.81
CA PHE A 54 -5.54 -9.10 3.45
C PHE A 54 -5.55 -7.88 2.53
N SER A 55 -6.39 -7.84 1.50
CA SER A 55 -6.53 -6.63 0.67
C SER A 55 -7.15 -5.47 1.43
N ASP A 56 -8.13 -5.76 2.28
CA ASP A 56 -8.84 -4.76 3.08
C ASP A 56 -7.97 -4.16 4.19
N SER A 57 -6.87 -4.83 4.55
CA SER A 57 -5.92 -4.31 5.54
C SER A 57 -5.04 -3.17 5.03
N PHE A 58 -4.94 -2.96 3.72
CA PHE A 58 -4.20 -1.82 3.18
C PHE A 58 -5.06 -0.56 3.22
N VAL A 59 -4.52 0.50 3.78
CA VAL A 59 -5.22 1.76 4.05
C VAL A 59 -4.42 2.94 3.55
N ILE A 60 -5.13 3.98 3.09
CA ILE A 60 -4.53 5.26 2.73
C ILE A 60 -4.65 6.23 3.91
N GLU A 61 -3.55 6.86 4.28
CA GLU A 61 -3.57 8.06 5.10
C GLU A 61 -3.53 9.28 4.18
N ASN A 62 -4.57 10.12 4.26
CA ASN A 62 -4.67 11.33 3.46
C ASN A 62 -3.47 12.26 3.66
N ALA A 63 -3.12 12.96 2.60
CA ALA A 63 -2.02 13.91 2.62
C ALA A 63 -2.21 14.98 3.69
N LYS A 64 -1.16 15.21 4.45
CA LYS A 64 -1.10 16.21 5.53
C LYS A 64 0.23 16.95 5.52
N PHE A 65 0.22 18.17 6.04
CA PHE A 65 1.44 18.94 6.25
C PHE A 65 2.15 18.46 7.50
N VAL A 66 3.46 18.19 7.34
CA VAL A 66 4.38 17.88 8.44
C VAL A 66 5.56 18.83 8.34
N GLY A 67 5.52 19.91 9.13
CA GLY A 67 6.52 20.96 9.07
C GLY A 67 6.49 21.72 7.72
N ASN A 68 7.46 21.46 6.86
CA ASN A 68 7.62 22.13 5.57
C ASN A 68 7.41 21.22 4.35
N TYR A 69 6.89 20.02 4.55
CA TYR A 69 6.57 19.09 3.48
C TYR A 69 5.16 18.51 3.65
N VAL A 70 4.66 17.89 2.58
CA VAL A 70 3.39 17.16 2.57
C VAL A 70 3.70 15.69 2.46
N GLU A 71 3.05 14.88 3.27
CA GLU A 71 3.16 13.42 3.22
C GLU A 71 1.81 12.76 3.10
N SER A 72 1.77 11.62 2.44
CA SER A 72 0.65 10.68 2.40
C SER A 72 1.22 9.27 2.46
N ASN A 73 0.51 8.35 3.10
CA ASN A 73 1.00 7.00 3.29
C ASN A 73 -0.01 5.97 2.78
N ILE A 74 0.52 4.86 2.27
CA ILE A 74 -0.19 3.59 2.15
C ILE A 74 0.46 2.67 3.18
N TYR A 75 -0.33 2.12 4.08
CA TYR A 75 0.18 1.21 5.11
C TYR A 75 -0.77 0.04 5.31
N GLN A 76 -0.29 -1.01 5.95
CA GLN A 76 -1.11 -2.15 6.31
C GLN A 76 -1.61 -2.00 7.75
N ASP A 77 -2.93 -1.94 7.93
CA ASP A 77 -3.59 -1.99 9.23
C ASP A 77 -3.87 -3.46 9.61
N LEU A 78 -2.99 -4.01 10.41
CA LEU A 78 -3.07 -5.41 10.82
C LEU A 78 -4.27 -5.69 11.74
N SER A 79 -4.87 -4.67 12.34
CA SER A 79 -6.04 -4.82 13.21
C SER A 79 -7.30 -5.29 12.46
N VAL A 80 -7.32 -5.08 11.15
CA VAL A 80 -8.43 -5.53 10.26
C VAL A 80 -8.39 -7.04 10.03
N MET A 81 -7.22 -7.67 10.18
CA MET A 81 -7.05 -9.09 9.96
C MET A 81 -7.44 -9.90 11.21
N VAL A 82 -8.56 -10.59 11.13
CA VAL A 82 -8.99 -11.50 12.19
C VAL A 82 -8.40 -12.89 11.94
N TRP A 83 -7.42 -13.26 12.74
CA TRP A 83 -6.85 -14.59 12.72
C TRP A 83 -7.79 -15.57 13.42
N ASN A 84 -8.40 -16.47 12.66
CA ASN A 84 -9.14 -17.55 13.25
C ASN A 84 -8.16 -18.68 13.61
N ALA A 85 -7.60 -18.61 14.80
CA ALA A 85 -6.67 -19.61 15.33
C ALA A 85 -7.30 -21.02 15.34
N GLU A 86 -8.63 -21.13 15.34
CA GLU A 86 -9.35 -22.42 15.32
C GLU A 86 -9.22 -23.13 13.97
N LEU A 87 -9.02 -22.42 12.87
CA LEU A 87 -8.84 -23.03 11.55
C LEU A 87 -7.47 -23.73 11.39
N PHE A 88 -6.52 -23.44 12.26
CA PHE A 88 -5.18 -24.01 12.24
C PHE A 88 -4.96 -25.11 13.30
N GLN A 89 -6.00 -25.50 14.05
CA GLN A 89 -5.93 -26.58 15.02
C GLN A 89 -5.99 -27.96 14.33
N HIS A 90 -4.97 -28.32 13.61
CA HIS A 90 -4.67 -29.72 13.35
C HIS A 90 -3.52 -30.17 14.27
N GLY A 91 -3.87 -30.41 15.54
CA GLY A 91 -3.21 -31.40 16.38
C GLY A 91 -1.82 -31.12 16.94
N ASN A 92 -1.12 -30.06 16.54
CA ASN A 92 0.16 -29.64 17.11
C ASN A 92 0.13 -28.15 17.41
N ALA A 93 0.62 -27.78 18.59
CA ALA A 93 0.72 -26.38 19.03
C ALA A 93 1.70 -25.61 18.15
N TYR A 94 1.22 -25.08 17.03
CA TYR A 94 1.97 -24.10 16.25
C TYR A 94 1.68 -22.73 16.86
N GLU A 95 2.74 -21.95 17.06
CA GLU A 95 2.57 -20.52 17.35
C GLU A 95 1.77 -19.89 16.19
N PRO A 96 0.73 -19.09 16.49
CA PRO A 96 0.01 -18.38 15.43
C PRO A 96 0.99 -17.51 14.67
N LEU A 97 0.87 -17.47 13.33
CA LEU A 97 1.59 -16.54 12.49
C LEU A 97 1.47 -15.13 13.07
N LYS A 98 2.59 -14.46 13.23
CA LYS A 98 2.55 -13.03 13.56
C LYS A 98 1.98 -12.29 12.36
N GLU A 99 1.15 -11.31 12.62
CA GLU A 99 0.38 -10.58 11.61
C GLU A 99 1.26 -10.05 10.46
N HIS A 100 2.49 -9.60 10.76
CA HIS A 100 3.46 -9.12 9.77
C HIS A 100 4.08 -10.23 8.91
N GLU A 101 4.01 -11.50 9.33
CA GLU A 101 4.59 -12.62 8.60
C GLU A 101 3.75 -13.01 7.37
N LEU A 102 2.45 -12.69 7.35
CA LEU A 102 1.59 -13.08 6.24
C LEU A 102 1.97 -12.38 4.94
N ALA A 103 2.21 -11.08 4.97
CA ALA A 103 2.63 -10.34 3.78
C ALA A 103 3.94 -10.88 3.23
N ASP A 104 4.89 -11.19 4.11
CA ASP A 104 6.18 -11.76 3.75
C ASP A 104 6.04 -13.17 3.16
N ILE A 105 5.23 -14.02 3.77
CA ILE A 105 4.91 -15.36 3.26
C ILE A 105 4.25 -15.29 1.89
N LEU A 106 3.28 -14.40 1.70
CA LEU A 106 2.59 -14.24 0.42
C LEU A 106 3.54 -13.71 -0.65
N ASN A 107 4.40 -12.75 -0.29
CA ASN A 107 5.36 -12.19 -1.24
C ASN A 107 6.46 -13.20 -1.62
N ASN A 108 7.08 -13.84 -0.64
CA ASN A 108 8.27 -14.64 -0.83
C ASN A 108 8.02 -16.14 -0.93
N GLY A 109 6.82 -16.59 -0.55
CA GLY A 109 6.49 -18.00 -0.47
C GLY A 109 7.16 -18.70 0.72
N THR A 110 6.90 -19.98 0.86
CA THR A 110 7.58 -20.83 1.85
C THR A 110 8.06 -22.12 1.21
N ASN A 111 9.29 -22.51 1.53
CA ASN A 111 9.86 -23.80 1.12
C ASN A 111 9.53 -24.94 2.11
N ASN A 112 9.02 -24.60 3.29
CA ASN A 112 8.76 -25.54 4.37
C ASN A 112 7.27 -25.75 4.56
N SER A 113 6.90 -27.00 4.80
CA SER A 113 5.60 -27.38 5.36
C SER A 113 5.47 -26.94 6.84
N ALA A 114 6.03 -25.79 7.21
CA ALA A 114 6.06 -25.30 8.58
C ALA A 114 4.66 -25.21 9.22
N PHE A 115 3.63 -25.17 8.40
CA PHE A 115 2.22 -25.12 8.83
C PHE A 115 1.46 -26.41 8.53
N GLY A 116 2.15 -27.50 8.18
CA GLY A 116 1.46 -28.74 7.78
C GLY A 116 0.77 -28.68 6.43
N PHE A 117 0.97 -27.59 5.67
CA PHE A 117 0.43 -27.39 4.33
C PHE A 117 1.53 -27.50 3.26
N SER A 118 1.12 -27.67 2.02
CA SER A 118 2.02 -27.60 0.87
C SER A 118 2.76 -26.28 0.85
N PRO A 119 3.99 -26.22 0.30
CA PRO A 119 4.72 -24.98 0.15
C PRO A 119 3.85 -23.91 -0.51
N VAL A 120 3.90 -22.68 0.02
CA VAL A 120 3.20 -21.53 -0.56
C VAL A 120 4.09 -20.97 -1.67
N ALA A 121 3.56 -20.89 -2.89
CA ALA A 121 4.27 -20.27 -3.99
C ALA A 121 4.42 -18.76 -3.75
N ALA A 122 5.60 -18.22 -4.07
CA ALA A 122 5.84 -16.78 -4.00
C ALA A 122 4.96 -16.04 -5.02
N THR A 123 4.20 -15.06 -4.58
CA THR A 123 3.38 -14.23 -5.48
C THR A 123 4.14 -13.03 -6.03
N LYS A 124 5.15 -12.57 -5.31
CA LYS A 124 5.96 -11.39 -5.64
C LYS A 124 5.11 -10.11 -5.83
N PHE A 125 3.98 -10.01 -5.12
CA PHE A 125 3.05 -8.89 -5.25
C PHE A 125 3.72 -7.56 -4.83
N TRP A 126 4.53 -7.58 -3.77
CA TRP A 126 5.20 -6.41 -3.26
C TRP A 126 6.33 -5.94 -4.20
N ASP A 127 7.14 -6.88 -4.69
CA ASP A 127 8.20 -6.60 -5.67
C ASP A 127 7.62 -5.96 -6.95
N GLU A 128 6.43 -6.43 -7.39
CA GLU A 128 5.73 -5.87 -8.55
C GLU A 128 5.18 -4.48 -8.26
N PHE A 129 4.63 -4.26 -7.08
CA PHE A 129 4.17 -2.94 -6.65
C PHE A 129 5.33 -1.94 -6.56
N GLU A 130 6.43 -2.32 -5.92
CA GLU A 130 7.64 -1.51 -5.84
C GLU A 130 8.14 -1.11 -7.24
N LYS A 131 8.21 -2.07 -8.14
CA LYS A 131 8.57 -1.81 -9.53
C LYS A 131 7.61 -0.83 -10.22
N TYR A 132 6.31 -0.97 -9.98
CA TYR A 132 5.31 -0.06 -10.52
C TYR A 132 5.51 1.37 -10.00
N VAL A 133 5.71 1.53 -8.69
CA VAL A 133 5.97 2.82 -8.05
C VAL A 133 7.22 3.46 -8.66
N ASN A 134 8.33 2.74 -8.71
CA ASN A 134 9.59 3.23 -9.28
C ASN A 134 9.47 3.72 -10.73
N LEU A 135 8.60 3.12 -11.52
CA LEU A 135 8.42 3.46 -12.94
C LEU A 135 7.41 4.59 -13.18
N ASN A 136 6.46 4.77 -12.29
CA ASN A 136 5.27 5.57 -12.59
C ASN A 136 5.00 6.72 -11.61
N LEU A 137 5.54 6.71 -10.40
CA LEU A 137 5.25 7.72 -9.37
C LEU A 137 5.46 9.15 -9.89
N ASP A 138 6.61 9.44 -10.52
CA ASP A 138 6.91 10.75 -11.10
C ASP A 138 5.89 11.17 -12.15
N LYS A 139 5.50 10.23 -13.02
CA LYS A 139 4.57 10.49 -14.12
C LYS A 139 3.16 10.79 -13.60
N ILE A 140 2.72 10.02 -12.61
CA ILE A 140 1.42 10.20 -11.97
C ILE A 140 1.39 11.57 -11.30
N PHE A 141 2.38 11.87 -10.47
CA PHE A 141 2.49 13.13 -9.75
C PHE A 141 2.53 14.34 -10.70
N GLN A 142 3.36 14.30 -11.74
CA GLN A 142 3.45 15.37 -12.74
C GLN A 142 2.14 15.54 -13.51
N ARG A 143 1.45 14.45 -13.85
CA ARG A 143 0.14 14.52 -14.49
C ARG A 143 -0.89 15.22 -13.60
N GLU A 144 -0.92 14.89 -12.30
CA GLU A 144 -1.81 15.53 -11.34
C GLU A 144 -1.43 17.03 -11.17
N ALA A 145 -0.16 17.35 -11.08
CA ALA A 145 0.32 18.73 -10.97
C ALA A 145 -0.10 19.61 -12.17
N ARG A 146 -0.03 19.05 -13.39
CA ARG A 146 -0.42 19.76 -14.62
C ARG A 146 -1.91 20.14 -14.65
N LYS A 147 -2.79 19.43 -13.95
CA LYS A 147 -4.20 19.79 -13.83
C LYS A 147 -4.40 21.15 -13.15
N TYR A 148 -3.42 21.55 -12.33
CA TYR A 148 -3.38 22.84 -11.64
C TYR A 148 -2.47 23.88 -12.33
N GLY A 149 -1.96 23.56 -13.53
CA GLY A 149 -1.04 24.42 -14.27
C GLY A 149 0.37 24.47 -13.68
N LEU A 150 0.73 23.50 -12.83
CA LEU A 150 2.06 23.41 -12.22
C LEU A 150 2.95 22.48 -13.06
N ASP A 151 4.15 22.98 -13.38
CA ASP A 151 5.23 22.18 -13.96
C ASP A 151 6.31 21.99 -12.89
N LEU A 152 6.15 20.92 -12.12
CA LEU A 152 7.00 20.61 -10.99
C LEU A 152 8.08 19.62 -11.43
N GLN A 153 9.35 20.00 -11.27
CA GLN A 153 10.44 19.02 -11.29
C GLN A 153 10.51 18.38 -9.90
N VAL A 154 10.14 17.12 -9.82
CA VAL A 154 10.04 16.44 -8.56
C VAL A 154 11.15 15.40 -8.43
N GLY A 155 11.99 15.56 -7.43
CA GLY A 155 12.79 14.47 -6.90
C GLY A 155 11.94 13.73 -5.87
N ILE A 156 11.39 12.56 -6.24
CA ILE A 156 10.59 11.76 -5.32
C ILE A 156 11.52 10.75 -4.66
N SER A 157 11.52 10.75 -3.33
CA SER A 157 12.07 9.65 -2.55
C SER A 157 10.91 8.87 -1.92
N HIS A 158 10.94 7.56 -2.02
CA HIS A 158 10.02 6.67 -1.34
C HIS A 158 10.82 5.60 -0.60
N SER A 159 10.27 5.10 0.49
CA SER A 159 10.86 3.98 1.23
C SER A 159 9.77 2.92 1.43
N PHE A 160 10.15 1.68 1.22
CA PHE A 160 9.35 0.51 1.58
C PHE A 160 9.95 -0.04 2.89
N ASN A 161 9.15 -0.02 3.97
CA ASN A 161 9.51 -0.56 5.29
C ASN A 161 8.72 -1.83 5.56
#